data_8ad3fdbbc92ae5fee6a5f8f814314e6b
#
_entry.id   8ad3fdbbc92ae5fee6a5f8f814314e6b
#
_cell.length_a   1.000
_cell.length_b   1.000
_cell.length_c   1.000
_cell.angle_alpha   90.00
_cell.angle_beta   90.00
_cell.angle_gamma   90.00
#
_symmetry.space_group_name_H-M   'P 1'
#
loop_
_entity.id
_entity.type
_entity.pdbx_description
1 polymer ?
#
loop_
_entity_poly.entity_id
_entity_poly.type
_entity_poly.pdbx_seq_one_letter_code
_entity_poly.pdbx_strand_id
1 'polypeptide(L)'
;MKLKKRIVLIYHKVRLFMAEMNKDQVAAFAAQSAFFLLLSLFPLAMTLLTFVKYLPFTETQVLEIIKELFPEEINSNFEFMFAEIFDSKSSLLATTATILLTVWSASKGTMAIGRGLTFMAGKEDSVNYFLRRAIHTLYTLIFCVMLVAVMVIYILGDVVVSKMLVRLDSVERFQLVDTVANILSIVKIAFAPTVLFGVMIVAYWALPVERVRIKTAVPGAAFTTILWMLLSFGVSSYIN
;
A
#
# COMPACT_ATOMS: atom_id res chain seq x y z
N MET A 1 13.82 -31.00 31.24
CA MET A 1 14.69 -31.40 30.09
C MET A 1 14.09 -31.06 28.72
N LYS A 2 12.79 -31.28 28.48
CA LYS A 2 12.11 -30.98 27.15
C LYS A 2 12.09 -29.50 26.78
N LEU A 3 11.92 -28.58 27.72
CA LEU A 3 11.89 -27.13 27.49
C LEU A 3 13.24 -26.58 27.00
N LYS A 4 14.33 -26.95 27.64
CA LYS A 4 15.71 -26.58 27.23
C LYS A 4 16.03 -27.03 25.80
N LYS A 5 15.65 -28.25 25.42
CA LYS A 5 15.83 -28.74 24.04
C LYS A 5 15.01 -27.94 23.01
N ARG A 6 13.77 -27.51 23.35
CA ARG A 6 12.94 -26.68 22.47
C ARG A 6 13.57 -25.29 22.30
N ILE A 7 14.03 -24.66 23.35
CA ILE A 7 14.67 -23.33 23.30
C ILE A 7 15.93 -23.37 22.41
N VAL A 8 16.78 -24.37 22.58
CA VAL A 8 18.00 -24.55 21.77
C VAL A 8 17.64 -24.77 20.28
N LEU A 9 16.60 -25.54 20.02
CA LEU A 9 16.14 -25.79 18.65
C LEU A 9 15.60 -24.50 17.98
N ILE A 10 14.83 -23.70 18.72
CA ILE A 10 14.32 -22.41 18.26
C ILE A 10 15.48 -21.45 18.00
N TYR A 11 16.42 -21.34 18.94
CA TYR A 11 17.62 -20.50 18.78
C TYR A 11 18.43 -20.89 17.54
N HIS A 12 18.64 -22.20 17.31
CA HIS A 12 19.35 -22.68 16.13
C HIS A 12 18.62 -22.34 14.82
N LYS A 13 17.29 -22.51 14.78
CA LYS A 13 16.47 -22.13 13.61
C LYS A 13 16.51 -20.64 13.33
N VAL A 14 16.41 -19.81 14.37
CA VAL A 14 16.49 -18.34 14.22
C VAL A 14 17.88 -17.94 13.72
N ARG A 15 18.95 -18.53 14.25
CA ARG A 15 20.31 -18.26 13.79
C ARG A 15 20.53 -18.65 12.31
N LEU A 16 20.02 -19.81 11.89
CA LEU A 16 20.08 -20.24 10.50
C LEU A 16 19.29 -19.28 9.59
N PHE A 17 18.10 -18.89 10.01
CA PHE A 17 17.26 -17.92 9.27
C PHE A 17 17.98 -16.58 9.11
N MET A 18 18.58 -16.05 10.19
CA MET A 18 19.36 -14.81 10.14
C MET A 18 20.59 -14.92 9.23
N ALA A 19 21.26 -16.07 9.24
CA ALA A 19 22.40 -16.31 8.35
C ALA A 19 21.98 -16.34 6.88
N GLU A 20 20.85 -16.96 6.56
CA GLU A 20 20.27 -16.98 5.21
C GLU A 20 19.85 -15.56 4.77
N MET A 21 19.19 -14.79 5.64
CA MET A 21 18.83 -13.39 5.36
C MET A 21 20.07 -12.52 5.04
N ASN A 22 21.16 -12.70 5.76
CA ASN A 22 22.42 -11.98 5.52
C ASN A 22 23.07 -12.40 4.20
N LYS A 23 23.10 -13.70 3.91
CA LYS A 23 23.60 -14.24 2.64
C LYS A 23 22.81 -13.69 1.43
N ASP A 24 21.49 -13.62 1.58
CA ASP A 24 20.58 -13.12 0.54
C ASP A 24 20.47 -11.58 0.51
N GLN A 25 21.28 -10.88 1.29
CA GLN A 25 21.35 -9.40 1.33
C GLN A 25 19.97 -8.73 1.53
N VAL A 26 19.07 -9.38 2.26
CA VAL A 26 17.68 -8.92 2.46
C VAL A 26 17.62 -7.49 2.96
N ALA A 27 18.46 -7.13 3.94
CA ALA A 27 18.52 -5.78 4.49
C ALA A 27 18.93 -4.72 3.45
N ALA A 28 19.87 -5.04 2.55
CA ALA A 28 20.30 -4.10 1.51
C ALA A 28 19.19 -3.83 0.50
N PHE A 29 18.52 -4.86 0.01
CA PHE A 29 17.37 -4.70 -0.90
C PHE A 29 16.19 -4.02 -0.23
N ALA A 30 15.92 -4.33 1.04
CA ALA A 30 14.87 -3.68 1.81
C ALA A 30 15.16 -2.18 2.00
N ALA A 31 16.38 -1.82 2.40
CA ALA A 31 16.79 -0.42 2.55
C ALA A 31 16.72 0.35 1.22
N GLN A 32 17.19 -0.25 0.12
CA GLN A 32 17.09 0.35 -1.20
C GLN A 32 15.65 0.56 -1.63
N SER A 33 14.78 -0.41 -1.39
CA SER A 33 13.35 -0.32 -1.72
C SER A 33 12.66 0.76 -0.90
N ALA A 34 12.90 0.77 0.42
CA ALA A 34 12.35 1.77 1.34
C ALA A 34 12.76 3.18 0.94
N PHE A 35 14.04 3.41 0.62
CA PHE A 35 14.55 4.71 0.17
C PHE A 35 13.80 5.22 -1.06
N PHE A 36 13.66 4.40 -2.11
CA PHE A 36 12.98 4.83 -3.33
C PHE A 36 11.46 4.96 -3.15
N LEU A 37 10.84 4.14 -2.30
CA LEU A 37 9.42 4.28 -1.96
C LEU A 37 9.18 5.58 -1.19
N LEU A 38 10.01 5.91 -0.20
CA LEU A 38 9.93 7.18 0.52
C LEU A 38 10.13 8.38 -0.41
N LEU A 39 11.12 8.31 -1.32
CA LEU A 39 11.36 9.36 -2.30
C LEU A 39 10.17 9.58 -3.24
N SER A 40 9.41 8.52 -3.54
CA SER A 40 8.21 8.59 -4.39
C SER A 40 6.95 9.04 -3.65
N LEU A 41 6.97 9.10 -2.31
CA LEU A 41 5.80 9.42 -1.51
C LEU A 41 5.26 10.83 -1.81
N PHE A 42 6.15 11.83 -1.90
CA PHE A 42 5.76 13.19 -2.21
C PHE A 42 5.12 13.34 -3.60
N PRO A 43 5.77 12.90 -4.70
CA PRO A 43 5.13 12.93 -6.02
C PRO A 43 3.85 12.08 -6.09
N LEU A 44 3.77 10.98 -5.33
CA LEU A 44 2.56 10.15 -5.25
C LEU A 44 1.40 10.92 -4.60
N ALA A 45 1.66 11.62 -3.48
CA ALA A 45 0.66 12.45 -2.82
C ALA A 45 0.13 13.53 -3.77
N MET A 46 1.02 14.23 -4.48
CA MET A 46 0.64 15.23 -5.49
C MET A 46 -0.21 14.62 -6.62
N THR A 47 0.13 13.42 -7.06
CA THR A 47 -0.63 12.69 -8.08
C THR A 47 -2.02 12.34 -7.58
N LEU A 48 -2.14 11.82 -6.35
CA LEU A 48 -3.42 11.46 -5.74
C LEU A 48 -4.32 12.70 -5.59
N LEU A 49 -3.80 13.81 -5.06
CA LEU A 49 -4.54 15.06 -4.93
C LEU A 49 -5.01 15.59 -6.29
N THR A 50 -4.18 15.46 -7.33
CA THR A 50 -4.55 15.84 -8.69
C THR A 50 -5.71 14.98 -9.21
N PHE A 51 -5.75 13.68 -8.91
CA PHE A 51 -6.87 12.81 -9.27
C PHE A 51 -8.16 13.19 -8.53
N VAL A 52 -8.05 13.57 -7.26
CA VAL A 52 -9.20 14.02 -6.44
C VAL A 52 -9.92 15.21 -7.08
N LYS A 53 -9.19 16.12 -7.75
CA LYS A 53 -9.77 17.26 -8.49
C LYS A 53 -10.76 16.84 -9.57
N TYR A 54 -10.65 15.63 -10.12
CA TYR A 54 -11.56 15.10 -11.16
C TYR A 54 -12.74 14.31 -10.57
N LEU A 55 -12.79 14.13 -9.26
CA LEU A 55 -13.88 13.44 -8.58
C LEU A 55 -14.97 14.46 -8.17
N PRO A 56 -16.24 14.04 -8.00
CA PRO A 56 -17.35 14.92 -7.64
C PRO A 56 -17.33 15.26 -6.13
N PHE A 57 -16.17 15.68 -5.62
CA PHE A 57 -16.00 16.14 -4.23
C PHE A 57 -15.79 17.64 -4.19
N THR A 58 -16.36 18.28 -3.15
CA THR A 58 -16.04 19.68 -2.85
C THR A 58 -14.70 19.78 -2.14
N GLU A 59 -14.02 20.93 -2.29
CA GLU A 59 -12.75 21.20 -1.61
C GLU A 59 -12.83 20.97 -0.10
N THR A 60 -13.92 21.40 0.51
CA THR A 60 -14.18 21.22 1.95
C THR A 60 -14.24 19.76 2.36
N GLN A 61 -14.91 18.90 1.58
CA GLN A 61 -15.00 17.46 1.86
C GLN A 61 -13.63 16.78 1.78
N VAL A 62 -12.80 17.19 0.83
CA VAL A 62 -11.44 16.62 0.69
C VAL A 62 -10.55 17.05 1.84
N LEU A 63 -10.62 18.32 2.24
CA LEU A 63 -9.86 18.83 3.40
C LEU A 63 -10.29 18.17 4.72
N GLU A 64 -11.59 17.91 4.91
CA GLU A 64 -12.09 17.16 6.06
C GLU A 64 -11.51 15.74 6.10
N ILE A 65 -11.52 15.02 4.97
CA ILE A 65 -10.93 13.69 4.88
C ILE A 65 -9.42 13.71 5.18
N ILE A 66 -8.70 14.71 4.68
CA ILE A 66 -7.26 14.84 4.95
C ILE A 66 -7.03 15.08 6.45
N LYS A 67 -7.82 15.96 7.09
CA LYS A 67 -7.72 16.24 8.52
C LYS A 67 -8.03 15.02 9.40
N GLU A 68 -8.93 14.16 8.95
CA GLU A 68 -9.30 12.94 9.66
C GLU A 68 -8.25 11.82 9.50
N LEU A 69 -7.55 11.79 8.35
CA LEU A 69 -6.57 10.74 8.05
C LEU A 69 -5.17 11.03 8.55
N PHE A 70 -4.79 12.31 8.71
CA PHE A 70 -3.42 12.72 9.04
C PHE A 70 -3.36 13.51 10.34
N PRO A 71 -2.26 13.38 11.12
CA PRO A 71 -2.00 14.22 12.28
C PRO A 71 -1.92 15.73 11.93
N GLU A 72 -2.24 16.59 12.90
CA GLU A 72 -2.28 18.06 12.68
C GLU A 72 -0.95 18.63 12.16
N GLU A 73 0.18 18.06 12.58
CA GLU A 73 1.52 18.48 12.16
C GLU A 73 1.78 18.34 10.66
N ILE A 74 1.07 17.42 10.02
CA ILE A 74 1.21 17.12 8.58
C ILE A 74 0.12 17.83 7.78
N ASN A 75 -1.01 18.14 8.39
CA ASN A 75 -2.17 18.74 7.73
C ASN A 75 -1.82 20.06 7.01
N SER A 76 -1.00 20.93 7.62
CA SER A 76 -0.58 22.19 7.03
C SER A 76 0.16 22.01 5.69
N ASN A 77 0.97 20.97 5.58
CA ASN A 77 1.69 20.66 4.34
C ASN A 77 0.71 20.17 3.25
N PHE A 78 -0.28 19.36 3.62
CA PHE A 78 -1.31 18.91 2.68
C PHE A 78 -2.25 20.05 2.27
N GLU A 79 -2.64 20.95 3.18
CA GLU A 79 -3.44 22.13 2.86
C GLU A 79 -2.72 23.04 1.87
N PHE A 80 -1.42 23.26 2.06
CA PHE A 80 -0.60 24.04 1.11
C PHE A 80 -0.55 23.37 -0.27
N MET A 81 -0.25 22.06 -0.30
CA MET A 81 -0.21 21.29 -1.56
C MET A 81 -1.58 21.28 -2.25
N PHE A 82 -2.66 21.17 -1.47
CA PHE A 82 -4.03 21.18 -1.96
C PHE A 82 -4.39 22.51 -2.59
N ALA A 83 -4.15 23.63 -1.89
CA ALA A 83 -4.40 24.98 -2.40
C ALA A 83 -3.63 25.21 -3.71
N GLU A 84 -2.35 24.80 -3.77
CA GLU A 84 -1.55 24.95 -4.98
C GLU A 84 -2.10 24.16 -6.16
N ILE A 85 -2.66 22.96 -5.93
CA ILE A 85 -3.26 22.12 -6.98
C ILE A 85 -4.61 22.68 -7.44
N PHE A 86 -5.46 23.14 -6.51
CA PHE A 86 -6.81 23.60 -6.83
C PHE A 86 -6.83 25.03 -7.38
N ASP A 87 -6.03 25.94 -6.83
CA ASP A 87 -5.95 27.34 -7.28
C ASP A 87 -5.11 27.51 -8.55
N SER A 88 -4.13 26.62 -8.77
CA SER A 88 -3.37 26.70 -10.00
C SER A 88 -4.24 26.25 -11.16
N LYS A 89 -4.28 27.08 -12.22
CA LYS A 89 -4.56 26.63 -13.58
C LYS A 89 -3.41 25.70 -13.97
N SER A 90 -3.29 24.56 -13.27
CA SER A 90 -2.17 23.62 -13.45
C SER A 90 -2.12 23.25 -14.92
N SER A 91 -1.08 23.71 -15.57
CA SER A 91 -0.80 23.37 -16.96
C SER A 91 -0.84 21.83 -17.07
N LEU A 92 -1.49 21.33 -18.08
CA LEU A 92 -1.50 19.88 -18.41
C LEU A 92 -0.07 19.30 -18.36
N LEU A 93 0.94 20.11 -18.72
CA LEU A 93 2.35 19.78 -18.67
C LEU A 93 2.85 19.55 -17.24
N ALA A 94 2.49 20.38 -16.26
CA ALA A 94 2.91 20.23 -14.88
C ALA A 94 2.32 18.95 -14.26
N THR A 95 1.04 18.69 -14.48
CA THR A 95 0.36 17.46 -14.03
C THR A 95 1.02 16.21 -14.63
N THR A 96 1.27 16.21 -15.94
CA THR A 96 1.92 15.08 -16.62
C THR A 96 3.34 14.86 -16.11
N ALA A 97 4.11 15.93 -15.90
CA ALA A 97 5.46 15.84 -15.34
C ALA A 97 5.46 15.23 -13.93
N THR A 98 4.52 15.62 -13.06
CA THR A 98 4.38 15.08 -11.70
C THR A 98 4.05 13.58 -11.74
N ILE A 99 3.10 13.16 -12.59
CA ILE A 99 2.76 11.74 -12.75
C ILE A 99 3.98 10.94 -13.24
N LEU A 100 4.69 11.44 -14.25
CA LEU A 100 5.89 10.79 -14.77
C LEU A 100 7.00 10.66 -13.70
N LEU A 101 7.22 11.70 -12.90
CA LEU A 101 8.17 11.71 -11.78
C LEU A 101 7.78 10.68 -10.72
N THR A 102 6.47 10.60 -10.37
CA THR A 102 5.95 9.62 -9.42
C THR A 102 6.24 8.20 -9.89
N VAL A 103 5.82 7.88 -11.11
CA VAL A 103 6.01 6.55 -11.69
C VAL A 103 7.50 6.22 -11.83
N TRP A 104 8.31 7.19 -12.25
CA TRP A 104 9.75 7.04 -12.38
C TRP A 104 10.44 6.75 -11.05
N SER A 105 10.14 7.49 -9.98
CA SER A 105 10.71 7.31 -8.65
C SER A 105 10.25 5.99 -8.02
N ALA A 106 8.95 5.72 -8.01
CA ALA A 106 8.36 4.52 -7.44
C ALA A 106 8.83 3.24 -8.16
N SER A 107 9.05 3.30 -9.49
CA SER A 107 9.53 2.15 -10.25
C SER A 107 10.94 1.69 -9.85
N LYS A 108 11.78 2.57 -9.27
CA LYS A 108 13.06 2.16 -8.67
C LYS A 108 12.86 1.32 -7.42
N GLY A 109 11.85 1.64 -6.59
CA GLY A 109 11.47 0.85 -5.42
C GLY A 109 10.99 -0.55 -5.81
N THR A 110 10.05 -0.65 -6.74
CA THR A 110 9.55 -1.95 -7.23
C THR A 110 10.66 -2.77 -7.90
N MET A 111 11.58 -2.12 -8.62
CA MET A 111 12.74 -2.79 -9.22
C MET A 111 13.70 -3.34 -8.15
N ALA A 112 13.92 -2.62 -7.04
CA ALA A 112 14.75 -3.10 -5.94
C ALA A 112 14.11 -4.32 -5.25
N ILE A 113 12.79 -4.30 -5.01
CA ILE A 113 12.05 -5.46 -4.50
C ILE A 113 12.18 -6.66 -5.46
N GLY A 114 11.94 -6.44 -6.75
CA GLY A 114 12.03 -7.50 -7.76
C GLY A 114 13.42 -8.13 -7.84
N ARG A 115 14.49 -7.32 -7.77
CA ARG A 115 15.87 -7.82 -7.70
C ARG A 115 16.13 -8.63 -6.45
N GLY A 116 15.70 -8.14 -5.29
CA GLY A 116 15.82 -8.86 -4.03
C GLY A 116 15.14 -10.23 -4.08
N LEU A 117 13.90 -10.28 -4.56
CA LEU A 117 13.16 -11.53 -4.72
C LEU A 117 13.82 -12.49 -5.71
N THR A 118 14.37 -11.98 -6.82
CA THR A 118 15.09 -12.79 -7.81
C THR A 118 16.37 -13.36 -7.22
N PHE A 119 17.13 -12.54 -6.48
CA PHE A 119 18.36 -12.96 -5.82
C PHE A 119 18.09 -14.04 -4.74
N MET A 120 17.07 -13.85 -3.90
CA MET A 120 16.65 -14.86 -2.89
C MET A 120 16.18 -16.17 -3.53
N ALA A 121 15.62 -16.11 -4.74
CA ALA A 121 15.24 -17.31 -5.49
C ALA A 121 16.46 -18.05 -6.10
N GLY A 122 17.67 -17.57 -5.89
CA GLY A 122 18.90 -18.15 -6.45
C GLY A 122 18.99 -18.03 -7.98
N LYS A 123 18.27 -17.05 -8.56
CA LYS A 123 18.23 -16.84 -10.01
C LYS A 123 19.15 -15.69 -10.42
N GLU A 124 19.82 -15.89 -11.54
CA GLU A 124 20.62 -14.82 -12.13
C GLU A 124 19.73 -13.83 -12.88
N ASP A 125 20.12 -12.58 -12.78
CA ASP A 125 19.42 -11.49 -13.38
C ASP A 125 19.91 -11.27 -14.82
N SER A 126 19.44 -12.10 -15.74
CA SER A 126 19.84 -12.13 -17.15
C SER A 126 19.12 -11.10 -18.04
N VAL A 127 18.14 -10.35 -17.49
CA VAL A 127 17.33 -9.42 -18.28
C VAL A 127 18.06 -8.08 -18.46
N ASN A 128 18.05 -7.56 -19.69
CA ASN A 128 18.60 -6.25 -20.01
C ASN A 128 17.99 -5.16 -19.08
N TYR A 129 18.84 -4.25 -18.58
CA TYR A 129 18.44 -3.18 -17.67
C TYR A 129 17.24 -2.36 -18.20
N PHE A 130 17.23 -1.99 -19.48
CA PHE A 130 16.16 -1.19 -20.06
C PHE A 130 14.82 -1.94 -20.10
N LEU A 131 14.83 -3.22 -20.47
CA LEU A 131 13.63 -4.04 -20.50
C LEU A 131 13.08 -4.23 -19.09
N ARG A 132 13.95 -4.53 -18.12
CA ARG A 132 13.56 -4.61 -16.71
C ARG A 132 12.95 -3.29 -16.23
N ARG A 133 13.60 -2.18 -16.55
CA ARG A 133 13.11 -0.86 -16.18
C ARG A 133 11.71 -0.62 -16.72
N ALA A 134 11.45 -0.95 -17.98
CA ALA A 134 10.15 -0.82 -18.61
C ALA A 134 9.08 -1.68 -17.93
N ILE A 135 9.41 -2.95 -17.62
CA ILE A 135 8.49 -3.88 -16.94
C ILE A 135 8.14 -3.37 -15.55
N HIS A 136 9.13 -2.97 -14.74
CA HIS A 136 8.85 -2.46 -13.38
C HIS A 136 8.12 -1.11 -13.40
N THR A 137 8.35 -0.27 -14.40
CA THR A 137 7.59 0.96 -14.61
C THR A 137 6.12 0.65 -14.90
N LEU A 138 5.85 -0.36 -15.76
CA LEU A 138 4.50 -0.82 -16.04
C LEU A 138 3.80 -1.38 -14.79
N TYR A 139 4.50 -2.24 -14.01
CA TYR A 139 3.95 -2.74 -12.75
C TYR A 139 3.66 -1.61 -11.76
N THR A 140 4.54 -0.62 -11.65
CA THR A 140 4.32 0.54 -10.79
C THR A 140 3.09 1.32 -11.22
N LEU A 141 2.91 1.53 -12.53
CA LEU A 141 1.72 2.19 -13.07
C LEU A 141 0.43 1.41 -12.71
N ILE A 142 0.43 0.10 -12.89
CA ILE A 142 -0.69 -0.78 -12.51
C ILE A 142 -0.97 -0.66 -11.01
N PHE A 143 0.06 -0.68 -10.16
CA PHE A 143 -0.10 -0.49 -8.72
C PHE A 143 -0.65 0.89 -8.36
N CYS A 144 -0.20 1.96 -9.01
CA CYS A 144 -0.74 3.31 -8.79
C CYS A 144 -2.24 3.38 -9.17
N VAL A 145 -2.62 2.84 -10.33
CA VAL A 145 -4.03 2.77 -10.77
C VAL A 145 -4.87 1.95 -9.79
N MET A 146 -4.34 0.83 -9.32
CA MET A 146 -5.02 -0.02 -8.34
C MET A 146 -5.20 0.69 -7.00
N LEU A 147 -4.19 1.42 -6.50
CA LEU A 147 -4.29 2.23 -5.27
C LEU A 147 -5.38 3.31 -5.41
N VAL A 148 -5.40 4.03 -6.53
CA VAL A 148 -6.44 5.03 -6.79
C VAL A 148 -7.83 4.38 -6.83
N ALA A 149 -7.97 3.23 -7.51
CA ALA A 149 -9.24 2.51 -7.58
C ALA A 149 -9.71 2.06 -6.19
N VAL A 150 -8.81 1.52 -5.35
CA VAL A 150 -9.11 1.12 -3.98
C VAL A 150 -9.54 2.33 -3.14
N MET A 151 -8.85 3.47 -3.25
CA MET A 151 -9.20 4.70 -2.56
C MET A 151 -10.60 5.19 -2.97
N VAL A 152 -10.89 5.20 -4.27
CA VAL A 152 -12.21 5.59 -4.80
C VAL A 152 -13.31 4.65 -4.28
N ILE A 153 -13.09 3.33 -4.32
CA ILE A 153 -14.06 2.34 -3.82
C ILE A 153 -14.29 2.52 -2.31
N TYR A 154 -13.24 2.79 -1.54
CA TYR A 154 -13.35 3.03 -0.10
C TYR A 154 -14.20 4.28 0.19
N ILE A 155 -13.90 5.41 -0.45
CA ILE A 155 -14.61 6.68 -0.25
C ILE A 155 -16.06 6.59 -0.74
N LEU A 156 -16.30 6.03 -1.94
CA LEU A 156 -17.66 5.84 -2.46
C LEU A 156 -18.44 4.85 -1.59
N GLY A 157 -17.79 3.83 -1.05
CA GLY A 157 -18.38 2.89 -0.11
C GLY A 157 -18.98 3.60 1.09
N ASP A 158 -18.27 4.54 1.69
CA ASP A 158 -18.75 5.32 2.84
C ASP A 158 -19.96 6.19 2.50
N VAL A 159 -19.91 6.87 1.37
CA VAL A 159 -21.03 7.71 0.89
C VAL A 159 -22.28 6.88 0.60
N VAL A 160 -22.10 5.71 -0.01
CA VAL A 160 -23.24 4.81 -0.32
C VAL A 160 -23.84 4.24 0.96
N VAL A 161 -22.98 3.78 1.88
CA VAL A 161 -23.42 3.21 3.16
C VAL A 161 -24.15 4.24 4.00
N SER A 162 -23.62 5.45 4.15
CA SER A 162 -24.26 6.52 4.92
C SER A 162 -25.62 6.91 4.34
N LYS A 163 -25.74 7.08 3.03
CA LYS A 163 -27.02 7.36 2.37
C LYS A 163 -28.02 6.20 2.47
N MET A 164 -27.54 4.96 2.49
CA MET A 164 -28.38 3.78 2.62
C MET A 164 -28.92 3.65 4.07
N LEU A 165 -28.09 3.92 5.07
CA LEU A 165 -28.50 3.93 6.48
C LEU A 165 -29.52 5.03 6.76
N VAL A 166 -29.32 6.25 6.25
CA VAL A 166 -30.28 7.36 6.38
C VAL A 166 -31.65 7.01 5.76
N ARG A 167 -31.67 6.29 4.62
CA ARG A 167 -32.94 5.83 4.01
C ARG A 167 -33.61 4.68 4.77
N LEU A 168 -32.84 3.83 5.43
CA LEU A 168 -33.38 2.71 6.23
C LEU A 168 -33.89 3.17 7.58
N ASP A 169 -33.31 4.23 8.16
CA ASP A 169 -33.77 4.83 9.42
C ASP A 169 -35.19 5.43 9.31
N SER A 170 -35.62 5.79 8.10
CA SER A 170 -37.00 6.23 7.82
C SER A 170 -38.04 5.10 7.77
N VAL A 171 -37.62 3.85 7.87
CA VAL A 171 -38.50 2.66 7.88
C VAL A 171 -38.34 1.98 9.25
N GLU A 172 -39.32 2.04 10.12
CA GLU A 172 -39.38 1.54 11.52
C GLU A 172 -38.92 0.07 11.77
N ARG A 173 -37.80 -0.37 11.18
CA ARG A 173 -37.18 -1.69 11.35
C ARG A 173 -35.82 -1.60 12.02
N PHE A 174 -35.76 -1.09 13.23
CA PHE A 174 -34.56 -0.87 14.04
C PHE A 174 -33.56 -2.05 14.05
N GLN A 175 -34.03 -3.29 14.15
CA GLN A 175 -33.15 -4.47 14.23
C GLN A 175 -32.39 -4.79 12.92
N LEU A 176 -32.94 -4.44 11.76
CA LEU A 176 -32.29 -4.68 10.47
C LEU A 176 -31.18 -3.65 10.21
N VAL A 177 -31.40 -2.41 10.66
CA VAL A 177 -30.41 -1.31 10.50
C VAL A 177 -29.13 -1.64 11.28
N ASP A 178 -29.23 -2.05 12.53
CA ASP A 178 -28.09 -2.43 13.37
C ASP A 178 -27.33 -3.64 12.81
N THR A 179 -28.04 -4.63 12.30
CA THR A 179 -27.43 -5.81 11.68
C THR A 179 -26.65 -5.44 10.41
N VAL A 180 -27.24 -4.61 9.55
CA VAL A 180 -26.58 -4.13 8.32
C VAL A 180 -25.38 -3.25 8.66
N ALA A 181 -25.49 -2.33 9.61
CA ALA A 181 -24.40 -1.48 10.06
C ALA A 181 -23.21 -2.31 10.61
N ASN A 182 -23.49 -3.34 11.41
CA ASN A 182 -22.46 -4.23 11.93
C ASN A 182 -21.76 -5.04 10.82
N ILE A 183 -22.52 -5.59 9.87
CA ILE A 183 -21.94 -6.32 8.73
C ILE A 183 -21.04 -5.39 7.91
N LEU A 184 -21.50 -4.18 7.62
CA LEU A 184 -20.73 -3.18 6.86
C LEU A 184 -19.45 -2.78 7.59
N SER A 185 -19.49 -2.62 8.92
CA SER A 185 -18.31 -2.33 9.73
C SER A 185 -17.29 -3.47 9.69
N ILE A 186 -17.73 -4.72 9.74
CA ILE A 186 -16.86 -5.89 9.62
C ILE A 186 -16.21 -5.94 8.22
N VAL A 187 -17.00 -5.70 7.17
CA VAL A 187 -16.50 -5.66 5.78
C VAL A 187 -15.45 -4.57 5.63
N LYS A 188 -15.67 -3.37 6.18
CA LYS A 188 -14.69 -2.27 6.16
C LYS A 188 -13.38 -2.66 6.85
N ILE A 189 -13.45 -3.23 8.05
CA ILE A 189 -12.25 -3.64 8.79
C ILE A 189 -11.49 -4.74 8.04
N ALA A 190 -12.19 -5.67 7.40
CA ALA A 190 -11.57 -6.76 6.64
C ALA A 190 -11.04 -6.32 5.25
N PHE A 191 -11.54 -5.20 4.71
CA PHE A 191 -11.22 -4.75 3.36
C PHE A 191 -9.74 -4.42 3.17
N ALA A 192 -9.18 -3.58 4.05
CA ALA A 192 -7.79 -3.16 3.96
C ALA A 192 -6.79 -4.32 4.05
N PRO A 193 -6.88 -5.24 5.03
CA PRO A 193 -6.04 -6.45 5.06
C PRO A 193 -6.18 -7.34 3.83
N THR A 194 -7.41 -7.51 3.33
CA THR A 194 -7.68 -8.34 2.16
C THR A 194 -7.03 -7.77 0.90
N VAL A 195 -7.17 -6.46 0.69
CA VAL A 195 -6.53 -5.75 -0.42
C VAL A 195 -5.01 -5.84 -0.30
N LEU A 196 -4.46 -5.55 0.88
CA LEU A 196 -3.01 -5.64 1.13
C LEU A 196 -2.49 -7.05 0.84
N PHE A 197 -3.19 -8.08 1.29
CA PHE A 197 -2.84 -9.48 1.01
C PHE A 197 -2.84 -9.77 -0.51
N GLY A 198 -3.85 -9.32 -1.23
CA GLY A 198 -3.93 -9.45 -2.68
C GLY A 198 -2.77 -8.75 -3.39
N VAL A 199 -2.46 -7.52 -2.99
CA VAL A 199 -1.31 -6.75 -3.51
C VAL A 199 0.00 -7.49 -3.26
N MET A 200 0.21 -8.04 -2.06
CA MET A 200 1.43 -8.79 -1.74
C MET A 200 1.54 -10.09 -2.56
N ILE A 201 0.43 -10.80 -2.80
CA ILE A 201 0.44 -11.97 -3.68
C ILE A 201 0.89 -11.57 -5.09
N VAL A 202 0.30 -10.50 -5.64
CA VAL A 202 0.66 -10.01 -6.98
C VAL A 202 2.11 -9.56 -7.03
N ALA A 203 2.59 -8.85 -6.01
CA ALA A 203 3.99 -8.40 -5.93
C ALA A 203 4.95 -9.59 -5.92
N TYR A 204 4.75 -10.59 -5.06
CA TYR A 204 5.62 -11.76 -4.99
C TYR A 204 5.56 -12.65 -6.24
N TRP A 205 4.43 -12.65 -6.94
CA TRP A 205 4.29 -13.41 -8.17
C TRP A 205 4.86 -12.69 -9.40
N ALA A 206 4.66 -11.37 -9.50
CA ALA A 206 4.91 -10.63 -10.74
C ALA A 206 6.27 -9.90 -10.76
N LEU A 207 6.82 -9.47 -9.61
CA LEU A 207 8.04 -8.67 -9.56
C LEU A 207 9.34 -9.45 -9.82
N PRO A 208 9.49 -10.74 -9.44
CA PRO A 208 10.68 -11.51 -9.80
C PRO A 208 10.80 -11.69 -11.32
N VAL A 209 12.03 -11.76 -11.83
CA VAL A 209 12.31 -11.97 -13.25
C VAL A 209 11.68 -13.26 -13.76
N GLU A 210 11.81 -14.34 -13.01
CA GLU A 210 11.07 -15.58 -13.26
C GLU A 210 9.85 -15.65 -12.34
N ARG A 211 8.69 -15.80 -12.94
CA ARG A 211 7.43 -15.90 -12.20
C ARG A 211 7.43 -17.09 -11.26
N VAL A 212 7.25 -16.81 -10.00
CA VAL A 212 7.09 -17.83 -8.95
C VAL A 212 5.67 -18.40 -9.02
N ARG A 213 5.50 -19.67 -8.64
CA ARG A 213 4.14 -20.24 -8.55
C ARG A 213 3.32 -19.49 -7.50
N ILE A 214 2.08 -19.13 -7.82
CA ILE A 214 1.19 -18.40 -6.89
C ILE A 214 1.09 -19.11 -5.54
N LYS A 215 1.05 -20.43 -5.52
CA LYS A 215 0.99 -21.23 -4.27
C LYS A 215 2.19 -21.01 -3.35
N THR A 216 3.35 -20.67 -3.89
CA THR A 216 4.56 -20.34 -3.10
C THR A 216 4.61 -18.87 -2.69
N ALA A 217 3.91 -17.98 -3.39
CA ALA A 217 3.78 -16.57 -3.01
C ALA A 217 2.81 -16.36 -1.84
N VAL A 218 1.76 -17.18 -1.71
CA VAL A 218 0.72 -17.06 -0.69
C VAL A 218 1.25 -17.03 0.75
N PRO A 219 2.11 -17.96 1.21
CA PRO A 219 2.60 -17.93 2.59
C PRO A 219 3.47 -16.70 2.88
N GLY A 220 4.27 -16.24 1.92
CA GLY A 220 5.05 -15.00 2.03
C GLY A 220 4.14 -13.77 2.13
N ALA A 221 3.13 -13.68 1.29
CA ALA A 221 2.14 -12.61 1.32
C ALA A 221 1.36 -12.58 2.64
N ALA A 222 0.94 -13.74 3.15
CA ALA A 222 0.26 -13.84 4.43
C ALA A 222 1.16 -13.37 5.59
N PHE A 223 2.41 -13.81 5.63
CA PHE A 223 3.38 -13.40 6.63
C PHE A 223 3.61 -11.88 6.60
N THR A 224 3.81 -11.30 5.43
CA THR A 224 4.03 -9.86 5.27
C THR A 224 2.80 -9.05 5.67
N THR A 225 1.60 -9.50 5.30
CA THR A 225 0.34 -8.84 5.67
C THR A 225 0.14 -8.84 7.19
N ILE A 226 0.35 -9.99 7.84
CA ILE A 226 0.25 -10.11 9.31
C ILE A 226 1.29 -9.21 9.98
N LEU A 227 2.53 -9.24 9.53
CA LEU A 227 3.60 -8.41 10.09
C LEU A 227 3.29 -6.92 9.94
N TRP A 228 2.78 -6.51 8.77
CA TRP A 228 2.35 -5.13 8.52
C TRP A 228 1.23 -4.70 9.47
N MET A 229 0.22 -5.55 9.67
CA MET A 229 -0.88 -5.26 10.60
C MET A 229 -0.37 -5.11 12.05
N LEU A 230 0.54 -5.98 12.47
CA LEU A 230 1.13 -5.90 13.81
C LEU A 230 1.95 -4.61 14.00
N LEU A 231 2.76 -4.23 13.00
CA LEU A 231 3.51 -2.97 13.01
C LEU A 231 2.58 -1.77 13.03
N SER A 232 1.55 -1.75 12.18
CA SER A 232 0.57 -0.66 12.12
C SER A 232 -0.18 -0.51 13.44
N PHE A 233 -0.58 -1.63 14.06
CA PHE A 233 -1.20 -1.62 15.38
C PHE A 233 -0.25 -1.10 16.47
N GLY A 234 1.02 -1.53 16.44
CA GLY A 234 2.05 -1.06 17.38
C GLY A 234 2.31 0.44 17.26
N VAL A 235 2.43 0.95 16.04
CA VAL A 235 2.62 2.39 15.78
C VAL A 235 1.38 3.18 16.21
N SER A 236 0.19 2.73 15.85
CA SER A 236 -1.07 3.37 16.27
C SER A 236 -1.21 3.43 17.78
N SER A 237 -0.85 2.35 18.49
CA SER A 237 -0.89 2.28 19.96
C SER A 237 0.18 3.14 20.64
N TYR A 238 1.26 3.50 19.94
CA TYR A 238 2.30 4.37 20.45
C TYR A 238 1.95 5.85 20.29
N ILE A 239 1.22 6.20 19.22
CA ILE A 239 0.83 7.59 18.91
C ILE A 239 -0.41 8.03 19.69
N ASN A 240 -1.34 7.10 20.02
CA ASN A 240 -2.52 7.36 20.85
C ASN A 240 -2.22 7.18 22.35
#